data_175f337d5fa050cc5a4b44f4d5582120
#
_entry.id   175f337d5fa050cc5a4b44f4d5582120
#
_cell.length_a   1.000
_cell.length_b   1.000
_cell.length_c   1.000
_cell.angle_alpha   90.00
_cell.angle_beta   90.00
_cell.angle_gamma   90.00
#
_symmetry.space_group_name_H-M   'P 1'
#
loop_
_entity.id
_entity.type
_entity.pdbx_description
1 polymer ?
#
loop_
_entity_poly.entity_id
_entity_poly.type
_entity_poly.pdbx_seq_one_letter_code
_entity_poly.pdbx_strand_id
1 'polypeptide(L)'
;SGLILTDDVAYAQLVGQAPKNPAALADGLLRVGADGPVSLPTSLLWEKINAPNEDHFANDHPEYGTLMPPPPQRPLTYGELELIRKWIFAGAPETGEVADVALLENVDRYTYGAEDFVALSPPVRGTQLHLGPFEVFSQGEREFFYYQALENDEPVYIDRVEIAMRQGSHHFILYGFSERTPDWVTPVEGVFRDLRDDEGTPILANYLAMPFHQFFVGTQWPAFNMDMPEGVALKIP
;
A
#
# COMPACT_ATOMS: atom_id res chain seq x y z
N SER A 1 2.02 7.64 -28.63
CA SER A 1 1.28 8.27 -27.53
C SER A 1 1.21 9.80 -27.65
N GLY A 2 2.19 10.44 -28.29
CA GLY A 2 2.31 11.89 -28.41
C GLY A 2 2.59 12.59 -27.05
N LEU A 3 3.05 11.87 -26.04
CA LEU A 3 3.56 12.41 -24.79
C LEU A 3 5.07 12.68 -24.97
N ILE A 4 5.46 13.91 -24.70
CA ILE A 4 6.86 14.35 -24.79
C ILE A 4 7.30 14.65 -23.34
N LEU A 5 8.37 14.01 -22.89
CA LEU A 5 8.91 14.14 -21.54
C LEU A 5 10.33 14.73 -21.54
N THR A 6 10.53 15.73 -22.40
CA THR A 6 11.75 16.55 -22.34
C THR A 6 11.59 17.67 -21.30
N ASP A 7 12.69 18.14 -20.74
CA ASP A 7 12.72 19.04 -19.58
C ASP A 7 11.88 20.31 -19.77
N ASP A 8 11.82 20.80 -21.01
CA ASP A 8 11.13 22.05 -21.35
C ASP A 8 9.60 21.94 -21.43
N VAL A 9 9.05 20.73 -21.56
CA VAL A 9 7.59 20.54 -21.76
C VAL A 9 6.96 19.47 -20.88
N ALA A 10 7.76 18.64 -20.22
CA ALA A 10 7.28 17.49 -19.46
C ALA A 10 6.25 17.87 -18.39
N TYR A 11 6.53 18.89 -17.62
CA TYR A 11 5.63 19.37 -16.57
C TYR A 11 4.24 19.75 -17.14
N ALA A 12 4.23 20.61 -18.15
CA ALA A 12 2.99 21.09 -18.77
C ALA A 12 2.20 19.95 -19.47
N GLN A 13 2.86 18.88 -19.87
CA GLN A 13 2.20 17.70 -20.45
C GLN A 13 1.70 16.69 -19.44
N LEU A 14 2.19 16.71 -18.22
CA LEU A 14 1.82 15.77 -17.17
C LEU A 14 0.80 16.35 -16.20
N VAL A 15 1.12 17.46 -15.57
CA VAL A 15 0.37 17.97 -14.42
C VAL A 15 -0.93 18.63 -14.87
N GLY A 16 -2.04 18.21 -14.28
CA GLY A 16 -3.38 18.70 -14.58
C GLY A 16 -3.92 18.32 -15.97
N GLN A 17 -3.22 17.43 -16.72
CA GLN A 17 -3.63 17.08 -18.08
C GLN A 17 -4.48 15.81 -18.11
N ALA A 18 -5.51 15.82 -18.94
CA ALA A 18 -6.34 14.66 -19.20
C ALA A 18 -5.52 13.52 -19.87
N PRO A 19 -5.70 12.26 -19.47
CA PRO A 19 -5.07 11.13 -20.13
C PRO A 19 -5.68 10.89 -21.52
N LYS A 20 -4.91 10.24 -22.39
CA LYS A 20 -5.43 9.80 -23.69
C LYS A 20 -6.12 8.43 -23.63
N ASN A 21 -5.90 7.68 -22.55
CA ASN A 21 -6.61 6.43 -22.32
C ASN A 21 -8.08 6.74 -22.01
N PRO A 22 -9.05 6.21 -22.79
CA PRO A 22 -10.45 6.59 -22.62
C PRO A 22 -11.07 6.04 -21.33
N ALA A 23 -10.62 4.89 -20.82
CA ALA A 23 -11.11 4.35 -19.55
C ALA A 23 -10.62 5.23 -18.38
N ALA A 24 -9.32 5.49 -18.29
CA ALA A 24 -8.78 6.38 -17.26
C ALA A 24 -9.39 7.79 -17.30
N LEU A 25 -9.73 8.28 -18.50
CA LEU A 25 -10.45 9.55 -18.65
C LEU A 25 -11.88 9.47 -18.12
N ALA A 26 -12.59 8.36 -18.41
CA ALA A 26 -13.94 8.13 -17.93
C ALA A 26 -14.01 8.02 -16.40
N ASP A 27 -12.98 7.45 -15.79
CA ASP A 27 -12.83 7.33 -14.35
C ASP A 27 -12.37 8.63 -13.67
N GLY A 28 -12.17 9.69 -14.46
CA GLY A 28 -11.83 11.02 -13.94
C GLY A 28 -10.35 11.20 -13.58
N LEU A 29 -9.45 10.30 -14.01
CA LEU A 29 -8.04 10.44 -13.74
C LEU A 29 -7.45 11.61 -14.54
N LEU A 30 -6.40 12.20 -13.97
CA LEU A 30 -5.45 13.06 -14.68
C LEU A 30 -4.17 12.27 -14.99
N ARG A 31 -3.34 12.77 -15.90
CA ARG A 31 -2.01 12.19 -16.08
C ARG A 31 -1.21 12.27 -14.79
N VAL A 32 -1.23 13.43 -14.13
CA VAL A 32 -0.76 13.68 -12.77
C VAL A 32 -1.70 14.71 -12.14
N GLY A 33 -2.28 14.39 -10.99
CA GLY A 33 -3.05 15.32 -10.18
C GLY A 33 -2.14 16.26 -9.38
N ALA A 34 -2.67 17.40 -8.97
CA ALA A 34 -1.93 18.44 -8.24
C ALA A 34 -2.63 18.88 -6.92
N ASP A 35 -3.61 18.11 -6.45
CA ASP A 35 -4.40 18.42 -5.26
C ASP A 35 -3.84 17.81 -3.95
N GLY A 36 -2.54 17.55 -3.92
CA GLY A 36 -1.85 16.98 -2.77
C GLY A 36 -2.13 15.48 -2.57
N PRO A 37 -2.33 15.03 -1.33
CA PRO A 37 -2.46 13.58 -1.02
C PRO A 37 -3.51 12.83 -1.82
N VAL A 38 -4.63 13.48 -2.14
CA VAL A 38 -5.75 12.89 -2.92
C VAL A 38 -5.41 12.67 -4.39
N SER A 39 -4.31 13.26 -4.87
CA SER A 39 -3.88 13.12 -6.26
C SER A 39 -3.21 11.79 -6.57
N LEU A 40 -2.74 11.06 -5.57
CA LEU A 40 -2.02 9.80 -5.80
C LEU A 40 -2.92 8.78 -6.51
N PRO A 41 -4.10 8.39 -5.96
CA PRO A 41 -4.99 7.44 -6.60
C PRO A 41 -5.69 7.97 -7.86
N THR A 42 -5.63 9.26 -8.12
CA THR A 42 -6.22 9.89 -9.31
C THR A 42 -5.18 10.27 -10.38
N SER A 43 -3.94 9.85 -10.20
CA SER A 43 -2.83 10.07 -11.15
C SER A 43 -2.56 8.82 -11.97
N LEU A 44 -2.93 8.83 -13.26
CA LEU A 44 -2.65 7.69 -14.15
C LEU A 44 -1.15 7.35 -14.23
N LEU A 45 -0.26 8.34 -14.10
CA LEU A 45 1.17 8.08 -14.02
C LEU A 45 1.49 7.12 -12.88
N TRP A 46 0.95 7.37 -11.67
CA TRP A 46 1.19 6.54 -10.51
C TRP A 46 0.69 5.11 -10.72
N GLU A 47 -0.54 4.97 -11.19
CA GLU A 47 -1.11 3.66 -11.52
C GLU A 47 -0.23 2.88 -12.50
N LYS A 48 0.33 3.56 -13.49
CA LYS A 48 1.13 2.94 -14.55
C LYS A 48 2.53 2.52 -14.12
N ILE A 49 3.16 3.20 -13.15
CA ILE A 49 4.56 2.93 -12.76
C ILE A 49 4.69 2.12 -11.48
N ASN A 50 3.62 1.97 -10.71
CA ASN A 50 3.63 1.29 -9.43
C ASN A 50 3.64 -0.25 -9.60
N ALA A 51 4.75 -0.78 -10.12
CA ALA A 51 4.92 -2.20 -10.36
C ALA A 51 4.68 -3.09 -9.11
N PRO A 52 5.02 -2.67 -7.87
CA PRO A 52 4.65 -3.41 -6.68
C PRO A 52 3.15 -3.67 -6.48
N ASN A 53 2.30 -2.90 -7.16
CA ASN A 53 0.84 -3.03 -7.12
C ASN A 53 0.27 -3.64 -8.41
N GLU A 54 1.07 -4.49 -9.11
CA GLU A 54 0.70 -4.99 -10.44
C GLU A 54 -0.59 -5.80 -10.45
N ASP A 55 -0.83 -6.59 -9.40
CA ASP A 55 -2.03 -7.45 -9.33
C ASP A 55 -3.30 -6.60 -9.26
N HIS A 56 -3.29 -5.56 -8.42
CA HIS A 56 -4.39 -4.59 -8.36
C HIS A 56 -4.59 -3.91 -9.72
N PHE A 57 -3.52 -3.40 -10.30
CA PHE A 57 -3.58 -2.73 -11.58
C PHE A 57 -4.14 -3.64 -12.69
N ALA A 58 -3.67 -4.90 -12.76
CA ALA A 58 -4.10 -5.85 -13.78
C ALA A 58 -5.54 -6.34 -13.59
N ASN A 59 -6.00 -6.47 -12.34
CA ASN A 59 -7.33 -6.98 -12.02
C ASN A 59 -8.40 -5.88 -12.06
N ASP A 60 -8.11 -4.72 -11.50
CA ASP A 60 -9.12 -3.65 -11.34
C ASP A 60 -9.12 -2.68 -12.53
N HIS A 61 -7.98 -2.55 -13.23
CA HIS A 61 -7.80 -1.59 -14.31
C HIS A 61 -7.19 -2.18 -15.60
N PRO A 62 -7.65 -3.35 -16.09
CA PRO A 62 -7.08 -3.98 -17.28
C PRO A 62 -7.15 -3.09 -18.54
N GLU A 63 -8.15 -2.21 -18.60
CA GLU A 63 -8.36 -1.26 -19.71
C GLU A 63 -7.38 -0.08 -19.70
N TYR A 64 -6.62 0.15 -18.62
CA TYR A 64 -5.56 1.15 -18.61
C TYR A 64 -4.33 0.69 -19.41
N GLY A 65 -4.29 -0.58 -19.79
CA GLY A 65 -3.20 -1.21 -20.55
C GLY A 65 -2.07 -1.69 -19.63
N THR A 66 -0.88 -1.89 -20.17
CA THR A 66 0.26 -2.45 -19.42
C THR A 66 0.90 -1.45 -18.46
N LEU A 67 1.50 -1.96 -17.41
CA LEU A 67 2.40 -1.18 -16.55
C LEU A 67 3.58 -0.61 -17.33
N MET A 68 4.19 0.43 -16.81
CA MET A 68 5.30 1.16 -17.43
C MET A 68 6.51 1.19 -16.49
N PRO A 69 7.72 1.03 -16.99
CA PRO A 69 8.07 0.67 -18.38
C PRO A 69 7.58 -0.74 -18.73
N PRO A 70 7.17 -0.98 -19.99
CA PRO A 70 6.73 -2.33 -20.38
C PRO A 70 7.91 -3.28 -20.48
N PRO A 71 7.74 -4.59 -20.23
CA PRO A 71 8.77 -5.58 -20.48
C PRO A 71 9.33 -5.48 -21.92
N PRO A 72 10.64 -5.71 -22.14
CA PRO A 72 11.64 -6.21 -21.19
C PRO A 72 12.35 -5.14 -20.34
N GLN A 73 11.90 -3.91 -20.34
CA GLN A 73 12.46 -2.87 -19.48
C GLN A 73 12.16 -3.19 -18.01
N ARG A 74 13.10 -2.77 -17.14
CA ARG A 74 12.94 -2.99 -15.71
C ARG A 74 12.00 -1.95 -15.10
N PRO A 75 11.21 -2.32 -14.08
CA PRO A 75 10.47 -1.35 -13.28
C PRO A 75 11.36 -0.25 -12.70
N LEU A 76 10.77 0.86 -12.31
CA LEU A 76 11.46 1.88 -11.55
C LEU A 76 12.04 1.30 -10.26
N THR A 77 13.11 1.90 -9.75
CA THR A 77 13.63 1.56 -8.42
C THR A 77 12.65 2.01 -7.35
N TYR A 78 12.72 1.41 -6.17
CA TYR A 78 11.92 1.89 -5.04
C TYR A 78 12.23 3.34 -4.69
N GLY A 79 13.48 3.78 -4.86
CA GLY A 79 13.86 5.19 -4.67
C GLY A 79 13.21 6.12 -5.68
N GLU A 80 13.19 5.74 -6.97
CA GLU A 80 12.50 6.50 -8.03
C GLU A 80 10.99 6.57 -7.80
N LEU A 81 10.37 5.43 -7.41
CA LEU A 81 8.94 5.38 -7.09
C LEU A 81 8.61 6.28 -5.90
N GLU A 82 9.39 6.20 -4.82
CA GLU A 82 9.14 7.00 -3.63
C GLU A 82 9.34 8.50 -3.88
N LEU A 83 10.31 8.88 -4.70
CA LEU A 83 10.49 10.26 -5.13
C LEU A 83 9.27 10.78 -5.89
N ILE A 84 8.77 10.02 -6.86
CA ILE A 84 7.58 10.39 -7.64
C ILE A 84 6.34 10.42 -6.75
N ARG A 85 6.19 9.45 -5.84
CA ARG A 85 5.09 9.41 -4.88
C ARG A 85 5.06 10.69 -4.02
N LYS A 86 6.19 11.07 -3.44
CA LYS A 86 6.31 12.29 -2.63
C LYS A 86 6.05 13.55 -3.44
N TRP A 87 6.51 13.59 -4.69
CA TRP A 87 6.26 14.72 -5.58
C TRP A 87 4.76 14.91 -5.85
N ILE A 88 4.03 13.83 -6.20
CA ILE A 88 2.59 13.88 -6.40
C ILE A 88 1.88 14.25 -5.10
N PHE A 89 2.27 13.62 -3.98
CA PHE A 89 1.70 13.86 -2.66
C PHE A 89 1.85 15.33 -2.20
N ALA A 90 2.93 16.00 -2.61
CA ALA A 90 3.17 17.42 -2.35
C ALA A 90 2.42 18.36 -3.31
N GLY A 91 1.55 17.84 -4.19
CA GLY A 91 0.81 18.63 -5.19
C GLY A 91 1.57 18.85 -6.49
N ALA A 92 2.52 17.98 -6.80
CA ALA A 92 3.32 17.98 -8.04
C ALA A 92 3.85 19.38 -8.43
N PRO A 93 4.56 20.08 -7.57
CA PRO A 93 5.08 21.43 -7.89
C PRO A 93 6.09 21.37 -9.03
N GLU A 94 6.11 22.42 -9.87
CA GLU A 94 7.05 22.54 -11.00
C GLU A 94 8.50 22.79 -10.52
N THR A 95 8.64 23.47 -9.41
CA THR A 95 9.95 23.85 -8.85
C THR A 95 9.95 23.68 -7.33
N GLY A 96 11.12 23.51 -6.76
CA GLY A 96 11.30 23.35 -5.32
C GLY A 96 11.72 21.94 -4.95
N GLU A 97 12.01 21.75 -3.67
CA GLU A 97 12.40 20.46 -3.10
C GLU A 97 11.21 19.85 -2.34
N VAL A 98 10.80 18.66 -2.73
CA VAL A 98 9.65 17.93 -2.14
C VAL A 98 10.08 16.65 -1.46
N ALA A 99 11.32 16.20 -1.71
CA ALA A 99 11.88 14.97 -1.17
C ALA A 99 13.41 15.05 -1.18
N ASP A 100 14.03 14.30 -0.24
CA ASP A 100 15.47 14.13 -0.23
C ASP A 100 15.92 13.29 -1.42
N VAL A 101 16.90 13.78 -2.19
CA VAL A 101 17.47 13.06 -3.33
C VAL A 101 18.21 11.79 -2.90
N ALA A 102 18.57 11.63 -1.63
CA ALA A 102 19.11 10.40 -1.07
C ALA A 102 18.17 9.19 -1.24
N LEU A 103 16.88 9.42 -1.46
CA LEU A 103 15.95 8.34 -1.85
C LEU A 103 16.42 7.57 -3.08
N LEU A 104 17.08 8.25 -4.04
CA LEU A 104 17.58 7.63 -5.26
C LEU A 104 18.75 6.67 -5.04
N GLU A 105 19.33 6.63 -3.84
CA GLU A 105 20.34 5.65 -3.45
C GLU A 105 19.73 4.24 -3.28
N ASN A 106 18.42 4.16 -3.07
CA ASN A 106 17.72 2.87 -3.09
C ASN A 106 17.50 2.41 -4.54
N VAL A 107 18.40 1.57 -5.01
CA VAL A 107 18.41 1.02 -6.37
C VAL A 107 17.67 -0.30 -6.53
N ASP A 108 17.12 -0.83 -5.45
CA ASP A 108 16.30 -2.04 -5.46
C ASP A 108 15.04 -1.83 -6.30
N ARG A 109 14.58 -2.90 -6.94
CA ARG A 109 13.45 -2.87 -7.87
C ARG A 109 12.48 -3.99 -7.58
N TYR A 110 11.24 -3.75 -7.89
CA TYR A 110 10.25 -4.81 -7.99
C TYR A 110 10.68 -5.85 -9.04
N THR A 111 10.48 -7.11 -8.71
CA THR A 111 10.81 -8.22 -9.62
C THR A 111 9.53 -9.01 -9.89
N TYR A 112 9.07 -8.94 -11.14
CA TYR A 112 7.89 -9.69 -11.58
C TYR A 112 8.08 -11.20 -11.33
N GLY A 113 7.08 -11.83 -10.72
CA GLY A 113 7.07 -13.26 -10.47
C GLY A 113 8.17 -13.74 -9.48
N ALA A 114 8.77 -12.85 -8.71
CA ALA A 114 9.73 -13.25 -7.68
C ALA A 114 9.04 -14.04 -6.57
N GLU A 115 9.37 -15.32 -6.44
CA GLU A 115 8.82 -16.20 -5.41
C GLU A 115 9.52 -16.09 -4.05
N ASP A 116 10.64 -15.38 -3.99
CA ASP A 116 11.52 -15.36 -2.82
C ASP A 116 11.07 -14.30 -1.80
N PHE A 117 10.04 -14.65 -1.04
CA PHE A 117 9.71 -13.90 0.16
C PHE A 117 10.76 -14.13 1.25
N VAL A 118 11.37 -13.05 1.72
CA VAL A 118 12.26 -13.07 2.87
C VAL A 118 11.52 -12.48 4.07
N ALA A 119 11.23 -13.33 5.05
CA ALA A 119 10.62 -12.88 6.30
C ALA A 119 11.53 -11.91 7.05
N LEU A 120 10.96 -10.92 7.72
CA LEU A 120 11.70 -10.04 8.61
C LEU A 120 12.39 -10.85 9.70
N SER A 121 13.61 -10.47 10.03
CA SER A 121 14.29 -11.02 11.20
C SER A 121 13.59 -10.57 12.48
N PRO A 122 13.56 -11.39 13.55
CA PRO A 122 13.03 -10.97 14.83
C PRO A 122 13.69 -9.66 15.30
N PRO A 123 12.92 -8.68 15.77
CA PRO A 123 13.47 -7.41 16.19
C PRO A 123 14.29 -7.57 17.49
N VAL A 124 15.34 -6.76 17.65
CA VAL A 124 16.12 -6.71 18.90
C VAL A 124 15.27 -6.13 20.05
N ARG A 125 14.36 -5.24 19.74
CA ARG A 125 13.36 -4.64 20.64
C ARG A 125 12.03 -4.57 19.91
N GLY A 126 10.95 -4.84 20.64
CA GLY A 126 9.59 -4.82 20.08
C GLY A 126 9.02 -6.22 19.89
N THR A 127 7.89 -6.29 19.24
CA THR A 127 7.13 -7.51 18.99
C THR A 127 7.07 -7.80 17.51
N GLN A 128 7.28 -9.05 17.11
CA GLN A 128 7.05 -9.52 15.76
C GLN A 128 5.72 -10.27 15.70
N LEU A 129 4.84 -9.81 14.85
CA LEU A 129 3.63 -10.54 14.49
C LEU A 129 3.90 -11.35 13.22
N HIS A 130 3.43 -12.57 13.18
CA HIS A 130 3.58 -13.46 12.04
C HIS A 130 2.22 -14.01 11.63
N LEU A 131 1.88 -13.86 10.37
CA LEU A 131 0.65 -14.40 9.80
C LEU A 131 0.98 -15.48 8.76
N GLY A 132 0.40 -16.65 8.94
CA GLY A 132 0.49 -17.74 7.98
C GLY A 132 1.06 -19.04 8.55
N PRO A 133 1.16 -20.09 7.72
CA PRO A 133 0.70 -20.12 6.33
C PRO A 133 -0.83 -20.18 6.20
N PHE A 134 -1.35 -19.63 5.11
CA PHE A 134 -2.75 -19.73 4.72
C PHE A 134 -2.87 -19.91 3.20
N GLU A 135 -3.98 -20.49 2.75
CA GLU A 135 -4.20 -20.73 1.33
C GLU A 135 -5.00 -19.60 0.70
N VAL A 136 -4.60 -19.22 -0.52
CA VAL A 136 -5.38 -18.38 -1.43
C VAL A 136 -5.52 -19.16 -2.74
N PHE A 137 -6.72 -19.30 -3.25
CA PHE A 137 -6.96 -20.04 -4.48
C PHE A 137 -6.45 -19.27 -5.70
N SER A 138 -5.94 -19.99 -6.70
CA SER A 138 -5.23 -19.46 -7.87
C SER A 138 -6.04 -18.50 -8.78
N GLN A 139 -7.33 -18.37 -8.54
CA GLN A 139 -8.24 -17.46 -9.27
C GLN A 139 -9.15 -16.70 -8.33
N GLY A 140 -8.75 -16.57 -7.06
CA GLY A 140 -9.56 -15.95 -6.02
C GLY A 140 -8.78 -14.90 -5.24
N GLU A 141 -9.53 -13.99 -4.68
CA GLU A 141 -9.08 -13.05 -3.67
C GLU A 141 -9.59 -13.53 -2.31
N ARG A 142 -8.76 -13.38 -1.28
CA ARG A 142 -9.14 -13.72 0.09
C ARG A 142 -8.90 -12.53 1.00
N GLU A 143 -9.96 -12.02 1.58
CA GLU A 143 -9.96 -10.92 2.53
C GLU A 143 -10.43 -11.42 3.89
N PHE A 144 -9.66 -11.19 4.95
CA PHE A 144 -9.98 -11.69 6.28
C PHE A 144 -9.43 -10.80 7.39
N PHE A 145 -10.03 -10.92 8.58
CA PHE A 145 -9.45 -10.47 9.82
C PHE A 145 -8.78 -11.63 10.56
N TYR A 146 -7.63 -11.32 11.17
CA TYR A 146 -6.91 -12.22 12.05
C TYR A 146 -6.54 -11.47 13.32
N TYR A 147 -6.91 -11.99 14.47
CA TYR A 147 -6.62 -11.38 15.76
C TYR A 147 -5.48 -12.13 16.45
N GLN A 148 -4.53 -11.36 16.98
CA GLN A 148 -3.43 -11.84 17.81
C GLN A 148 -3.26 -10.89 18.99
N ALA A 149 -3.26 -11.42 20.21
CA ALA A 149 -2.96 -10.66 21.40
C ALA A 149 -1.46 -10.34 21.49
N LEU A 150 -1.11 -9.15 21.98
CA LEU A 150 0.29 -8.77 22.20
C LEU A 150 0.79 -9.23 23.58
N GLU A 151 -0.11 -9.70 24.47
CA GLU A 151 0.17 -10.15 25.84
C GLU A 151 0.96 -9.11 26.66
N ASN A 152 0.67 -7.82 26.42
CA ASN A 152 1.30 -6.74 27.15
C ASN A 152 0.49 -6.38 28.42
N ASP A 153 1.15 -6.39 29.59
CA ASP A 153 0.54 -5.98 30.87
C ASP A 153 0.38 -4.47 31.00
N GLU A 154 1.12 -3.71 30.22
CA GLU A 154 1.15 -2.25 30.22
C GLU A 154 1.07 -1.71 28.78
N PRO A 155 0.54 -0.50 28.57
CA PRO A 155 0.47 0.08 27.23
C PRO A 155 1.82 0.13 26.53
N VAL A 156 1.85 -0.32 25.28
CA VAL A 156 3.04 -0.30 24.43
C VAL A 156 3.02 0.94 23.54
N TYR A 157 4.19 1.55 23.35
CA TYR A 157 4.38 2.70 22.49
C TYR A 157 5.26 2.29 21.31
N ILE A 158 4.69 2.38 20.11
CA ILE A 158 5.33 1.95 18.86
C ILE A 158 5.83 3.18 18.13
N ASP A 159 7.12 3.28 17.93
CA ASP A 159 7.81 4.34 17.20
C ASP A 159 8.26 3.91 15.79
N ARG A 160 8.26 2.60 15.52
CA ARG A 160 8.62 2.03 14.23
C ARG A 160 7.77 0.82 13.87
N VAL A 161 7.38 0.72 12.61
CA VAL A 161 6.68 -0.44 12.05
C VAL A 161 7.38 -0.88 10.78
N GLU A 162 7.73 -2.16 10.71
CA GLU A 162 8.23 -2.81 9.51
C GLU A 162 7.23 -3.90 9.09
N ILE A 163 6.90 -3.94 7.81
CA ILE A 163 5.99 -4.92 7.23
C ILE A 163 6.68 -5.58 6.04
N ALA A 164 6.63 -6.90 5.98
CA ALA A 164 7.01 -7.67 4.79
C ALA A 164 5.89 -8.66 4.48
N MET A 165 5.43 -8.63 3.23
CA MET A 165 4.38 -9.50 2.71
C MET A 165 4.88 -10.26 1.49
N ARG A 166 4.28 -11.42 1.23
CA ARG A 166 4.50 -12.10 -0.06
C ARG A 166 3.87 -11.27 -1.18
N GLN A 167 4.45 -11.40 -2.35
CA GLN A 167 3.89 -10.92 -3.59
C GLN A 167 2.48 -11.52 -3.80
N GLY A 168 1.57 -10.76 -4.39
CA GLY A 168 0.15 -11.11 -4.47
C GLY A 168 -0.66 -10.67 -3.24
N SER A 169 -0.01 -10.11 -2.21
CA SER A 169 -0.71 -9.49 -1.09
C SER A 169 -1.11 -8.06 -1.48
N HIS A 170 -2.41 -7.81 -1.58
CA HIS A 170 -2.96 -6.53 -2.05
C HIS A 170 -2.90 -5.45 -0.96
N HIS A 171 -3.48 -5.73 0.21
CA HIS A 171 -3.48 -4.82 1.34
C HIS A 171 -3.07 -5.55 2.62
N PHE A 172 -2.38 -4.83 3.49
CA PHE A 172 -2.25 -5.20 4.89
C PHE A 172 -2.60 -3.99 5.74
N ILE A 173 -3.50 -4.18 6.70
CA ILE A 173 -3.92 -3.14 7.62
C ILE A 173 -3.85 -3.68 9.04
N LEU A 174 -3.12 -2.98 9.90
CA LEU A 174 -3.06 -3.27 11.32
C LEU A 174 -4.04 -2.37 12.08
N TYR A 175 -4.93 -3.01 12.79
CA TYR A 175 -5.86 -2.36 13.72
C TYR A 175 -5.55 -2.80 15.15
N GLY A 176 -5.80 -1.93 16.08
CA GLY A 176 -5.91 -2.29 17.50
C GLY A 176 -7.33 -2.10 18.01
N PHE A 177 -7.58 -2.55 19.22
CA PHE A 177 -8.81 -2.27 19.92
C PHE A 177 -8.61 -1.13 20.93
N SER A 178 -9.65 -0.33 21.16
CA SER A 178 -9.61 0.70 22.20
C SER A 178 -9.82 0.08 23.58
N GLU A 179 -9.38 0.78 24.62
CA GLU A 179 -9.65 0.41 26.02
C GLU A 179 -11.15 0.32 26.37
N ARG A 180 -12.01 0.86 25.50
CA ARG A 180 -13.48 0.83 25.64
C ARG A 180 -14.14 -0.33 24.92
N THR A 181 -13.35 -1.15 24.25
CA THR A 181 -13.88 -2.30 23.51
C THR A 181 -14.44 -3.33 24.49
N PRO A 182 -15.72 -3.70 24.39
CA PRO A 182 -16.29 -4.73 25.26
C PRO A 182 -15.65 -6.10 24.98
N ASP A 183 -15.40 -6.89 26.03
CA ASP A 183 -14.78 -8.21 25.93
C ASP A 183 -15.50 -9.14 24.95
N TRP A 184 -16.83 -9.05 24.86
CA TRP A 184 -17.63 -9.88 23.96
C TRP A 184 -17.44 -9.57 22.47
N VAL A 185 -16.82 -8.41 22.16
CA VAL A 185 -16.49 -8.02 20.77
C VAL A 185 -15.12 -8.55 20.36
N THR A 186 -14.22 -8.71 21.33
CA THR A 186 -12.85 -9.16 21.08
C THR A 186 -12.89 -10.54 20.42
N PRO A 187 -12.34 -10.68 19.23
CA PRO A 187 -12.40 -11.93 18.50
C PRO A 187 -11.56 -13.03 19.17
N VAL A 188 -11.87 -14.27 18.82
CA VAL A 188 -11.03 -15.41 19.21
C VAL A 188 -9.67 -15.29 18.52
N GLU A 189 -8.60 -15.41 19.30
CA GLU A 189 -7.23 -15.35 18.80
C GLU A 189 -6.91 -16.52 17.87
N GLY A 190 -6.06 -16.26 16.87
CA GLY A 190 -5.54 -17.28 15.97
C GLY A 190 -6.56 -17.80 14.94
N VAL A 191 -7.73 -17.18 14.82
CA VAL A 191 -8.79 -17.62 13.90
C VAL A 191 -8.87 -16.69 12.70
N PHE A 192 -8.76 -17.25 11.49
CA PHE A 192 -9.05 -16.55 10.24
C PHE A 192 -10.56 -16.32 10.12
N ARG A 193 -10.95 -15.08 9.93
CA ARG A 193 -12.34 -14.67 9.73
C ARG A 193 -12.47 -14.03 8.37
N ASP A 194 -12.82 -14.86 7.40
CA ASP A 194 -13.04 -14.42 6.04
C ASP A 194 -14.18 -13.39 6.00
N LEU A 195 -13.98 -12.31 5.26
CA LEU A 195 -14.95 -11.22 5.15
C LEU A 195 -16.04 -11.54 4.12
N ARG A 196 -15.77 -12.49 3.23
CA ARG A 196 -16.71 -12.98 2.22
C ARG A 196 -16.72 -14.49 2.21
N ASP A 197 -17.86 -15.07 1.81
CA ASP A 197 -17.96 -16.48 1.50
C ASP A 197 -17.45 -16.81 0.08
N ASP A 198 -17.51 -18.07 -0.31
CA ASP A 198 -17.04 -18.55 -1.62
C ASP A 198 -17.82 -17.93 -2.80
N GLU A 199 -19.02 -17.43 -2.56
CA GLU A 199 -19.86 -16.73 -3.53
C GLU A 199 -19.60 -15.20 -3.56
N GLY A 200 -18.69 -14.70 -2.72
CA GLY A 200 -18.35 -13.29 -2.59
C GLY A 200 -19.32 -12.49 -1.71
N THR A 201 -20.25 -13.14 -1.02
CA THR A 201 -21.22 -12.48 -0.13
C THR A 201 -20.57 -12.09 1.20
N PRO A 202 -20.77 -10.87 1.71
CA PRO A 202 -20.20 -10.46 2.99
C PRO A 202 -20.70 -11.31 4.18
N ILE A 203 -19.78 -11.83 4.97
CA ILE A 203 -20.07 -12.55 6.23
C ILE A 203 -20.19 -11.53 7.36
N LEU A 204 -21.39 -10.97 7.53
CA LEU A 204 -21.65 -9.85 8.44
C LEU A 204 -21.17 -10.09 9.88
N ALA A 205 -21.18 -11.34 10.36
CA ALA A 205 -20.70 -11.69 11.69
C ALA A 205 -19.23 -11.33 11.91
N ASN A 206 -18.42 -11.39 10.85
CA ASN A 206 -16.99 -11.10 10.91
C ASN A 206 -16.67 -9.59 10.89
N TYR A 207 -17.67 -8.75 10.60
CA TYR A 207 -17.55 -7.29 10.65
C TYR A 207 -17.94 -6.66 12.00
N LEU A 208 -18.46 -7.45 12.95
CA LEU A 208 -18.99 -6.92 14.23
C LEU A 208 -17.97 -6.17 15.06
N ALA A 209 -16.69 -6.50 14.94
CA ALA A 209 -15.60 -5.83 15.66
C ALA A 209 -15.16 -4.51 15.01
N MET A 210 -15.47 -4.28 13.72
CA MET A 210 -14.98 -3.10 12.97
C MET A 210 -15.27 -1.75 13.63
N PRO A 211 -16.44 -1.48 14.23
CA PRO A 211 -16.70 -0.20 14.88
C PRO A 211 -15.77 0.12 16.04
N PHE A 212 -15.07 -0.88 16.56
CA PHE A 212 -14.12 -0.77 17.69
C PHE A 212 -12.67 -0.76 17.24
N HIS A 213 -12.41 -0.93 15.95
CA HIS A 213 -11.07 -0.89 15.41
C HIS A 213 -10.49 0.52 15.45
N GLN A 214 -9.25 0.61 15.88
CA GLN A 214 -8.40 1.79 15.76
C GLN A 214 -7.33 1.50 14.71
N PHE A 215 -7.28 2.29 13.65
CA PHE A 215 -6.27 2.16 12.62
C PHE A 215 -4.89 2.54 13.18
N PHE A 216 -3.89 1.69 12.96
CA PHE A 216 -2.51 1.95 13.29
C PHE A 216 -1.65 2.21 12.04
N VAL A 217 -1.64 1.27 11.13
CA VAL A 217 -0.83 1.33 9.92
C VAL A 217 -1.47 0.48 8.84
N GLY A 218 -1.24 0.85 7.59
CA GLY A 218 -1.64 0.04 6.45
C GLY A 218 -0.71 0.27 5.27
N THR A 219 -0.55 -0.73 4.43
CA THR A 219 0.25 -0.67 3.23
C THR A 219 -0.36 -1.51 2.11
N GLN A 220 -0.10 -1.10 0.88
CA GLN A 220 -0.31 -1.87 -0.36
C GLN A 220 1.03 -2.37 -0.92
N TRP A 221 2.12 -2.15 -0.20
CA TRP A 221 3.47 -2.48 -0.65
C TRP A 221 3.95 -3.76 0.02
N PRO A 222 4.58 -4.68 -0.71
CA PRO A 222 5.12 -5.92 -0.14
C PRO A 222 6.15 -5.68 0.96
N ALA A 223 6.87 -4.57 0.90
CA ALA A 223 7.79 -4.13 1.93
C ALA A 223 7.48 -2.68 2.34
N PHE A 224 7.32 -2.46 3.62
CA PHE A 224 7.00 -1.14 4.17
C PHE A 224 7.76 -0.92 5.47
N ASN A 225 8.30 0.29 5.64
CA ASN A 225 8.96 0.73 6.84
C ASN A 225 8.46 2.14 7.18
N MET A 226 8.02 2.33 8.41
CA MET A 226 7.54 3.61 8.92
C MET A 226 8.22 3.90 10.25
N ASP A 227 8.98 4.98 10.31
CA ASP A 227 9.50 5.54 11.54
C ASP A 227 8.66 6.76 11.94
N MET A 228 8.28 6.84 13.21
CA MET A 228 7.62 8.01 13.75
C MET A 228 8.63 9.14 13.99
N PRO A 229 8.21 10.40 13.91
CA PRO A 229 9.05 11.52 14.33
C PRO A 229 9.54 11.37 15.77
N GLU A 230 10.71 11.92 16.07
CA GLU A 230 11.27 11.89 17.42
C GLU A 230 10.26 12.40 18.47
N GLY A 231 10.07 11.61 19.52
CA GLY A 231 9.12 11.91 20.59
C GLY A 231 7.67 11.59 20.27
N VAL A 232 7.37 11.00 19.11
CA VAL A 232 6.02 10.55 18.72
C VAL A 232 5.98 9.04 18.67
N ALA A 233 4.91 8.44 19.18
CA ALA A 233 4.67 7.01 19.10
C ALA A 233 3.17 6.71 19.05
N LEU A 234 2.80 5.59 18.45
CA LEU A 234 1.45 5.03 18.51
C LEU A 234 1.28 4.27 19.82
N LYS A 235 0.27 4.61 20.59
CA LYS A 235 -0.07 3.87 21.82
C LYS A 235 -0.97 2.69 21.46
N ILE A 236 -0.55 1.51 21.90
CA ILE A 236 -1.41 0.31 21.97
C ILE A 236 -1.77 0.12 23.44
N PRO A 237 -3.08 0.02 23.76
CA PRO A 237 -3.57 -0.15 25.13
C PRO A 237 -3.06 -1.40 25.81
#